data_be0b901df7d117a22799d629784128e0
#
_entry.id   be0b901df7d117a22799d629784128e0
#
_cell.length_a   1.000
_cell.length_b   1.000
_cell.length_c   1.000
_cell.angle_alpha   90.00
_cell.angle_beta   90.00
_cell.angle_gamma   90.00
#
_symmetry.space_group_name_H-M   'P 1'
#
loop_
_entity.id
_entity.type
_entity.pdbx_description
1 polymer ?
#
loop_
_entity_poly.entity_id
_entity_poly.type
_entity_poly.pdbx_seq_one_letter_code
_entity_poly.pdbx_strand_id
1 'polypeptide(L)'
;MDASIKESVKASDKEAQYDEKAKKLLGHKIILAYILVNTVEEFQGMNPEDVVKYIEGEPYISTVPLDPGMTNTKERKEGSIKETETPEQIRGLNTENSELNEGMMRFDIIFYVRMKDGLTQIIVNIEAQKEEPGKYYILNRAIFYIGSIVSSQKGRDFVKSEYNKMKRVYSIWICMNMKENSLTQIYLAKKDIIGLHDWKGDLELLNIIMIGIAENLPEKEENYGLHRLLSVLLSASLEAEEKLDIIEKEYDIPIEDGIREEVEEMCNLSQGIKEKAFEGGYTEGKQNGYAEAVCLMYESGLSIEQIAGIIKMSADKVNELVNPDLMD
;
A
#
# COMPACT_ATOMS: atom_id res chain seq x y z
N MET A 1 -20.66 24.32 7.76
CA MET A 1 -19.87 23.20 7.22
C MET A 1 -20.80 22.01 7.22
N ASP A 2 -21.16 21.54 6.04
CA ASP A 2 -22.22 20.58 5.78
C ASP A 2 -21.95 19.23 6.48
N ALA A 3 -22.96 18.54 6.97
CA ALA A 3 -22.81 17.25 7.65
C ALA A 3 -22.13 16.22 6.73
N SER A 4 -22.43 16.26 5.43
CA SER A 4 -21.82 15.40 4.40
C SER A 4 -20.32 15.59 4.26
N ILE A 5 -19.81 16.83 4.34
CA ILE A 5 -18.37 17.13 4.28
C ILE A 5 -17.67 16.59 5.53
N LYS A 6 -18.28 16.71 6.72
CA LYS A 6 -17.72 16.17 7.96
C LYS A 6 -17.67 14.64 7.96
N GLU A 7 -18.67 13.99 7.35
CA GLU A 7 -18.69 12.53 7.21
C GLU A 7 -17.67 12.02 6.20
N SER A 8 -17.51 12.70 5.07
CA SER A 8 -16.47 12.37 4.07
C SER A 8 -15.06 12.52 4.65
N VAL A 9 -14.78 13.60 5.39
CA VAL A 9 -13.50 13.80 6.07
C VAL A 9 -13.23 12.69 7.10
N LYS A 10 -14.23 12.31 7.90
CA LYS A 10 -14.08 11.22 8.89
C LYS A 10 -13.91 9.83 8.23
N ALA A 11 -14.47 9.59 7.04
CA ALA A 11 -14.26 8.35 6.30
C ALA A 11 -12.84 8.29 5.76
N SER A 12 -12.36 9.37 5.14
CA SER A 12 -10.98 9.51 4.68
C SER A 12 -9.96 9.34 5.82
N ASP A 13 -10.26 9.86 7.02
CA ASP A 13 -9.41 9.69 8.20
C ASP A 13 -9.29 8.21 8.62
N LYS A 14 -10.39 7.42 8.56
CA LYS A 14 -10.35 5.99 8.93
C LYS A 14 -9.62 5.14 7.89
N GLU A 15 -9.77 5.46 6.61
CA GLU A 15 -9.03 4.79 5.54
C GLU A 15 -7.53 5.06 5.64
N ALA A 16 -7.14 6.30 5.94
CA ALA A 16 -5.74 6.66 6.18
C ALA A 16 -5.17 5.94 7.42
N GLN A 17 -5.95 5.79 8.48
CA GLN A 17 -5.55 5.03 9.66
C GLN A 17 -5.41 3.53 9.37
N TYR A 18 -6.33 2.96 8.58
CA TYR A 18 -6.22 1.56 8.15
C TYR A 18 -4.94 1.33 7.33
N ASP A 19 -4.65 2.21 6.38
CA ASP A 19 -3.44 2.15 5.57
C ASP A 19 -2.16 2.24 6.42
N GLU A 20 -2.13 3.16 7.39
CA GLU A 20 -1.02 3.27 8.35
C GLU A 20 -0.81 1.98 9.15
N LYS A 21 -1.89 1.36 9.65
CA LYS A 21 -1.79 0.10 10.41
C LYS A 21 -1.37 -1.07 9.53
N ALA A 22 -1.89 -1.16 8.29
CA ALA A 22 -1.47 -2.15 7.33
C ALA A 22 0.05 -2.06 7.05
N LYS A 23 0.59 -0.85 6.89
CA LYS A 23 2.03 -0.63 6.72
C LYS A 23 2.83 -1.05 7.95
N LYS A 24 2.36 -0.75 9.15
CA LYS A 24 3.01 -1.18 10.40
C LYS A 24 3.04 -2.69 10.48
N LEU A 25 1.90 -3.35 10.27
CA LEU A 25 1.80 -4.81 10.29
C LEU A 25 2.72 -5.46 9.25
N LEU A 26 2.72 -4.99 8.00
CA LEU A 26 3.63 -5.47 6.97
C LEU A 26 5.10 -5.16 7.27
N GLY A 27 5.39 -4.13 8.07
CA GLY A 27 6.73 -3.72 8.47
C GLY A 27 7.39 -4.63 9.51
N HIS A 28 6.66 -5.57 10.13
CA HIS A 28 7.25 -6.56 11.02
C HIS A 28 8.27 -7.42 10.28
N LYS A 29 9.48 -7.56 10.83
CA LYS A 29 10.59 -8.27 10.17
C LYS A 29 10.25 -9.69 9.76
N ILE A 30 9.47 -10.40 10.57
CA ILE A 30 9.05 -11.76 10.23
C ILE A 30 8.12 -11.78 9.02
N ILE A 31 7.21 -10.83 8.89
CA ILE A 31 6.32 -10.70 7.72
C ILE A 31 7.12 -10.30 6.49
N LEU A 32 8.03 -9.34 6.62
CA LEU A 32 8.96 -8.98 5.55
C LEU A 32 9.83 -10.17 5.11
N ALA A 33 10.27 -10.99 6.05
CA ALA A 33 11.04 -12.21 5.74
C ALA A 33 10.20 -13.21 4.92
N TYR A 34 8.92 -13.40 5.24
CA TYR A 34 8.00 -14.20 4.41
C TYR A 34 7.85 -13.63 2.98
N ILE A 35 7.78 -12.32 2.83
CA ILE A 35 7.75 -11.69 1.52
C ILE A 35 9.08 -11.94 0.79
N LEU A 36 10.21 -11.74 1.45
CA LEU A 36 11.55 -11.92 0.86
C LEU A 36 11.81 -13.34 0.37
N VAL A 37 11.48 -14.38 1.15
CA VAL A 37 11.70 -15.77 0.74
C VAL A 37 10.89 -16.19 -0.47
N ASN A 38 9.80 -15.48 -0.76
CA ASN A 38 8.93 -15.75 -1.91
C ASN A 38 9.21 -14.84 -3.12
N THR A 39 9.93 -13.73 -2.94
CA THR A 39 10.07 -12.70 -3.99
C THR A 39 11.52 -12.39 -4.37
N VAL A 40 12.48 -12.71 -3.51
CA VAL A 40 13.89 -12.41 -3.72
C VAL A 40 14.68 -13.71 -3.85
N GLU A 41 15.25 -13.93 -5.03
CA GLU A 41 15.88 -15.21 -5.41
C GLU A 41 16.93 -15.67 -4.39
N GLU A 42 17.69 -14.74 -3.83
CA GLU A 42 18.76 -15.04 -2.86
C GLU A 42 18.24 -15.65 -1.55
N PHE A 43 16.97 -15.46 -1.23
CA PHE A 43 16.35 -16.00 -0.01
C PHE A 43 15.40 -17.17 -0.28
N GLN A 44 15.18 -17.54 -1.54
CA GLN A 44 14.30 -18.66 -1.88
C GLN A 44 14.75 -19.97 -1.19
N GLY A 45 13.78 -20.67 -0.61
CA GLY A 45 14.02 -21.93 0.09
C GLY A 45 14.66 -21.79 1.49
N MET A 46 14.87 -20.59 1.98
CA MET A 46 15.25 -20.34 3.38
C MET A 46 14.02 -20.33 4.29
N ASN A 47 14.23 -20.64 5.57
CA ASN A 47 13.21 -20.41 6.58
C ASN A 47 13.07 -18.89 6.82
N PRO A 48 11.86 -18.31 6.85
CA PRO A 48 11.66 -16.89 7.13
C PRO A 48 12.33 -16.41 8.42
N GLU A 49 12.30 -17.18 9.50
CA GLU A 49 13.00 -16.86 10.75
C GLU A 49 14.52 -16.64 10.55
N ASP A 50 15.12 -17.42 9.67
CA ASP A 50 16.54 -17.26 9.31
C ASP A 50 16.80 -16.01 8.48
N VAL A 51 15.81 -15.52 7.74
CA VAL A 51 15.94 -14.32 6.92
C VAL A 51 15.83 -13.04 7.74
N VAL A 52 15.11 -13.05 8.86
CA VAL A 52 14.99 -11.89 9.76
C VAL A 52 16.32 -11.24 10.11
N LYS A 53 17.38 -12.04 10.33
CA LYS A 53 18.73 -11.54 10.68
C LYS A 53 19.44 -10.78 9.55
N TYR A 54 18.97 -10.93 8.30
CA TYR A 54 19.50 -10.19 7.15
C TYR A 54 18.81 -8.85 6.93
N ILE A 55 17.70 -8.58 7.61
CA ILE A 55 16.99 -7.29 7.57
C ILE A 55 17.70 -6.34 8.52
N GLU A 56 18.37 -5.31 7.96
CA GLU A 56 19.15 -4.34 8.73
C GLU A 56 18.30 -3.27 9.38
N GLY A 57 18.58 -2.98 10.65
CA GLY A 57 17.89 -1.94 11.41
C GLY A 57 16.39 -2.23 11.58
N GLU A 58 15.62 -1.20 11.88
CA GLU A 58 14.18 -1.26 11.85
C GLU A 58 13.67 -0.74 10.50
N PRO A 59 12.67 -1.40 9.88
CA PRO A 59 12.04 -0.92 8.67
C PRO A 59 11.49 0.50 8.86
N TYR A 60 11.75 1.37 7.91
CA TYR A 60 11.20 2.71 7.95
C TYR A 60 9.82 2.73 7.31
N ILE A 61 8.82 3.13 8.08
CA ILE A 61 7.42 3.19 7.67
C ILE A 61 7.03 4.66 7.54
N SER A 62 6.48 5.06 6.39
CA SER A 62 5.99 6.42 6.18
C SER A 62 4.71 6.66 6.94
N THR A 63 4.78 7.49 7.98
CA THR A 63 3.62 7.84 8.81
C THR A 63 3.10 9.26 8.56
N VAL A 64 3.92 10.14 7.98
CA VAL A 64 3.59 11.57 7.81
C VAL A 64 4.13 12.10 6.48
N PRO A 65 3.37 12.94 5.75
CA PRO A 65 3.90 13.70 4.62
C PRO A 65 5.00 14.65 5.08
N LEU A 66 6.19 14.57 4.48
CA LEU A 66 7.22 15.59 4.68
C LEU A 66 6.97 16.79 3.75
N ASP A 67 7.33 17.99 4.22
CA ASP A 67 7.15 19.21 3.45
C ASP A 67 7.96 19.21 2.14
N PRO A 68 7.45 19.82 1.06
CA PRO A 68 8.15 19.93 -0.21
C PRO A 68 9.55 20.55 -0.06
N GLY A 69 10.58 19.86 -0.56
CA GLY A 69 11.95 20.36 -0.59
C GLY A 69 12.91 19.79 0.44
N MET A 70 12.50 18.89 1.31
CA MET A 70 13.40 18.12 2.17
C MET A 70 13.89 16.87 1.44
N THR A 71 14.93 17.04 0.62
CA THR A 71 15.68 15.91 0.07
C THR A 71 16.86 15.60 0.98
N ASN A 72 17.25 14.31 1.08
CA ASN A 72 18.41 13.83 1.86
C ASN A 72 19.74 14.51 1.54
N THR A 73 19.78 15.40 0.56
CA THR A 73 20.96 16.15 0.11
C THR A 73 21.24 17.40 0.94
N LYS A 74 20.35 17.86 1.81
CA LYS A 74 20.54 19.12 2.55
C LYS A 74 21.11 19.02 3.96
N GLU A 75 21.33 17.84 4.51
CA GLU A 75 21.87 17.68 5.88
C GLU A 75 23.35 17.30 5.97
N ARG A 76 24.14 17.41 4.90
CA ARG A 76 25.60 17.46 5.07
C ARG A 76 26.08 18.90 5.20
N LYS A 77 25.83 19.50 6.35
CA LYS A 77 26.72 20.57 6.83
C LYS A 77 28.04 19.94 7.22
N GLU A 78 29.09 20.31 6.49
CA GLU A 78 30.48 20.07 6.88
C GLU A 78 30.69 20.50 8.34
N GLY A 79 31.14 19.58 9.14
CA GLY A 79 31.58 19.90 10.50
C GLY A 79 31.56 18.70 11.44
N SER A 80 32.76 18.14 11.64
CA SER A 80 33.18 17.22 12.68
C SER A 80 32.89 15.72 12.50
N ILE A 81 33.85 15.07 11.90
CA ILE A 81 34.15 13.66 12.10
C ILE A 81 34.59 13.48 13.56
N LYS A 82 33.83 12.78 14.36
CA LYS A 82 34.31 12.05 15.52
C LYS A 82 33.96 10.60 15.33
N GLU A 83 35.02 9.83 15.05
CA GLU A 83 35.04 8.37 15.08
C GLU A 83 34.67 7.91 16.49
N THR A 84 33.52 7.25 16.63
CA THR A 84 33.25 6.27 17.67
C THR A 84 32.30 5.23 17.07
N GLU A 85 32.86 4.05 16.97
CA GLU A 85 32.27 2.85 16.40
C GLU A 85 31.09 2.37 17.25
N THR A 86 29.89 2.55 16.72
CA THR A 86 28.72 1.72 16.98
C THR A 86 28.04 1.50 15.65
N PRO A 87 27.49 0.32 15.34
CA PRO A 87 26.78 0.10 14.07
C PRO A 87 25.61 1.09 14.04
N GLU A 88 25.80 2.12 13.21
CA GLU A 88 24.87 3.24 13.13
C GLU A 88 23.51 2.77 12.62
N GLN A 89 22.50 3.04 13.44
CA GLN A 89 21.13 3.16 13.01
C GLN A 89 21.09 3.86 11.66
N ILE A 90 20.39 3.25 10.70
CA ILE A 90 20.08 3.89 9.41
C ILE A 90 19.24 5.12 9.71
N ARG A 91 19.92 6.27 9.90
CA ARG A 91 19.24 7.54 10.13
C ARG A 91 18.60 7.99 8.83
N GLY A 92 17.26 7.97 8.82
CA GLY A 92 16.46 8.80 7.93
C GLY A 92 16.63 8.49 6.45
N LEU A 93 16.26 7.28 6.02
CA LEU A 93 15.76 7.10 4.68
C LEU A 93 14.44 7.86 4.63
N ASN A 94 14.42 9.02 3.98
CA ASN A 94 13.16 9.65 3.59
C ASN A 94 12.45 8.67 2.67
N THR A 95 11.29 8.20 3.08
CA THR A 95 10.40 7.43 2.21
C THR A 95 9.83 8.29 1.09
N GLU A 96 10.16 9.58 1.07
CA GLU A 96 9.66 10.56 0.12
C GLU A 96 10.78 11.09 -0.77
N ASN A 97 10.61 10.96 -2.07
CA ASN A 97 11.41 11.64 -3.08
C ASN A 97 10.56 12.77 -3.70
N SER A 98 11.13 13.97 -3.82
CA SER A 98 10.45 15.08 -4.50
C SER A 98 10.37 14.80 -6.00
N GLU A 99 9.19 14.74 -6.54
CA GLU A 99 8.95 14.81 -7.98
C GLU A 99 9.20 16.23 -8.47
N LEU A 100 9.92 16.37 -9.59
CA LEU A 100 10.09 17.67 -10.27
C LEU A 100 8.70 18.12 -10.75
N ASN A 101 8.08 19.03 -10.00
CA ASN A 101 6.82 19.72 -10.26
C ASN A 101 5.49 19.04 -9.84
N GLU A 102 5.45 17.85 -9.26
CA GLU A 102 4.17 17.20 -8.93
C GLU A 102 3.99 16.76 -7.46
N GLY A 103 4.91 17.10 -6.57
CA GLY A 103 4.81 16.70 -5.18
C GLY A 103 5.80 15.60 -4.79
N MET A 104 5.67 15.09 -3.57
CA MET A 104 6.60 14.11 -3.01
C MET A 104 6.18 12.69 -3.34
N MET A 105 7.14 11.89 -3.77
CA MET A 105 6.98 10.45 -3.90
C MET A 105 7.07 9.81 -2.52
N ARG A 106 6.09 8.97 -2.19
CA ARG A 106 6.03 8.26 -0.91
C ARG A 106 6.25 6.79 -1.12
N PHE A 107 7.12 6.22 -0.31
CA PHE A 107 7.32 4.79 -0.21
C PHE A 107 6.75 4.33 1.13
N ASP A 108 5.98 3.24 1.12
CA ASP A 108 5.29 2.81 2.33
C ASP A 108 6.24 2.21 3.35
N ILE A 109 7.13 1.30 2.92
CA ILE A 109 8.10 0.64 3.77
C ILE A 109 9.44 0.57 3.03
N ILE A 110 10.50 1.10 3.63
CA ILE A 110 11.87 1.00 3.10
C ILE A 110 12.78 0.38 4.13
N PHE A 111 13.59 -0.58 3.70
CA PHE A 111 14.62 -1.19 4.53
C PHE A 111 15.78 -1.72 3.69
N TYR A 112 16.88 -2.02 4.35
CA TYR A 112 18.04 -2.66 3.75
C TYR A 112 18.07 -4.13 4.14
N VAL A 113 18.46 -4.95 3.18
CA VAL A 113 18.68 -6.38 3.41
C VAL A 113 20.11 -6.72 3.03
N ARG A 114 20.82 -7.35 3.93
CA ARG A 114 22.14 -7.87 3.65
C ARG A 114 22.00 -9.20 2.92
N MET A 115 22.76 -9.36 1.85
CA MET A 115 22.81 -10.62 1.11
C MET A 115 23.28 -11.77 1.98
N LYS A 116 22.92 -12.98 1.60
CA LYS A 116 23.28 -14.21 2.30
C LYS A 116 24.80 -14.38 2.47
N ASP A 117 25.58 -13.89 1.51
CA ASP A 117 27.04 -13.86 1.52
C ASP A 117 27.62 -12.65 2.28
N GLY A 118 26.79 -11.74 2.71
CA GLY A 118 27.17 -10.55 3.46
C GLY A 118 27.78 -9.41 2.65
N LEU A 119 27.89 -9.56 1.33
CA LEU A 119 28.61 -8.61 0.46
C LEU A 119 27.74 -7.49 -0.11
N THR A 120 26.44 -7.73 -0.28
CA THR A 120 25.52 -6.80 -0.96
C THR A 120 24.36 -6.44 -0.06
N GLN A 121 23.91 -5.19 -0.14
CA GLN A 121 22.65 -4.75 0.47
C GLN A 121 21.61 -4.57 -0.62
N ILE A 122 20.38 -4.90 -0.30
CA ILE A 122 19.22 -4.70 -1.16
C ILE A 122 18.33 -3.63 -0.52
N ILE A 123 17.92 -2.67 -1.34
CA ILE A 123 16.86 -1.73 -0.94
C ILE A 123 15.56 -2.36 -1.38
N VAL A 124 14.67 -2.60 -0.44
CA VAL A 124 13.34 -3.15 -0.71
C VAL A 124 12.30 -2.10 -0.37
N ASN A 125 11.42 -1.84 -1.30
CA ASN A 125 10.27 -0.97 -1.13
C ASN A 125 9.01 -1.79 -1.31
N ILE A 126 8.11 -1.73 -0.33
CA ILE A 126 6.84 -2.47 -0.34
C ILE A 126 5.71 -1.45 -0.26
N GLU A 127 4.83 -1.47 -1.25
CA GLU A 127 3.61 -0.67 -1.26
C GLU A 127 2.38 -1.58 -1.30
N ALA A 128 1.42 -1.32 -0.41
CA ALA A 128 0.12 -1.97 -0.42
C ALA A 128 -0.90 -1.07 -1.15
N GLN A 129 -1.42 -1.53 -2.28
CA GLN A 129 -2.45 -0.83 -3.06
C GLN A 129 -3.77 -1.57 -2.92
N LYS A 130 -4.84 -0.85 -2.53
CA LYS A 130 -6.18 -1.44 -2.39
C LYS A 130 -6.90 -1.66 -3.71
N GLU A 131 -6.67 -0.75 -4.68
CA GLU A 131 -7.34 -0.78 -5.99
C GLU A 131 -6.38 -0.29 -7.07
N GLU A 132 -6.56 -0.79 -8.30
CA GLU A 132 -5.82 -0.27 -9.44
C GLU A 132 -6.31 1.15 -9.77
N PRO A 133 -5.41 2.16 -9.81
CA PRO A 133 -5.80 3.54 -10.06
C PRO A 133 -6.39 3.71 -11.46
N GLY A 134 -7.56 4.34 -11.57
CA GLY A 134 -8.23 4.57 -12.87
C GLY A 134 -7.52 5.56 -13.80
N LYS A 135 -6.55 6.34 -13.29
CA LYS A 135 -5.86 7.40 -14.04
C LYS A 135 -4.52 6.99 -14.66
N TYR A 136 -3.90 5.92 -14.19
CA TYR A 136 -2.60 5.44 -14.65
C TYR A 136 -2.44 3.93 -14.40
N TYR A 137 -1.53 3.32 -15.14
CA TYR A 137 -1.17 1.92 -14.92
C TYR A 137 -0.17 1.82 -13.76
N ILE A 138 -0.47 0.95 -12.81
CA ILE A 138 0.36 0.77 -11.60
C ILE A 138 1.79 0.33 -11.93
N LEU A 139 1.97 -0.46 -12.98
CA LEU A 139 3.29 -0.85 -13.46
C LEU A 139 4.13 0.35 -13.91
N ASN A 140 3.53 1.34 -14.58
CA ASN A 140 4.25 2.54 -14.99
C ASN A 140 4.74 3.33 -13.76
N ARG A 141 3.92 3.41 -12.73
CA ARG A 141 4.30 4.02 -11.45
C ARG A 141 5.44 3.24 -10.79
N ALA A 142 5.38 1.92 -10.78
CA ALA A 142 6.44 1.07 -10.21
C ALA A 142 7.78 1.26 -10.94
N ILE A 143 7.76 1.37 -12.29
CA ILE A 143 8.96 1.65 -13.09
C ILE A 143 9.55 3.02 -12.74
N PHE A 144 8.70 4.04 -12.59
CA PHE A 144 9.15 5.38 -12.23
C PHE A 144 9.75 5.40 -10.82
N TYR A 145 9.11 4.72 -9.86
CA TYR A 145 9.58 4.64 -8.48
C TYR A 145 10.92 3.94 -8.35
N ILE A 146 11.10 2.79 -9.00
CA ILE A 146 12.38 2.09 -8.92
C ILE A 146 13.52 2.88 -9.57
N GLY A 147 13.24 3.60 -10.66
CA GLY A 147 14.20 4.53 -11.27
C GLY A 147 14.63 5.64 -10.32
N SER A 148 13.70 6.20 -9.56
CA SER A 148 13.97 7.23 -8.55
C SER A 148 14.78 6.69 -7.38
N ILE A 149 14.48 5.48 -6.90
CA ILE A 149 15.26 4.82 -5.83
C ILE A 149 16.70 4.61 -6.27
N VAL A 150 16.93 4.09 -7.48
CA VAL A 150 18.28 3.90 -8.03
C VAL A 150 19.02 5.23 -8.18
N SER A 151 18.34 6.26 -8.71
CA SER A 151 18.91 7.59 -8.85
C SER A 151 19.30 8.20 -7.51
N SER A 152 18.50 7.99 -6.47
CA SER A 152 18.73 8.52 -5.12
C SER A 152 19.95 7.91 -4.40
N GLN A 153 20.49 6.80 -4.89
CA GLN A 153 21.71 6.20 -4.35
C GLN A 153 22.94 7.07 -4.57
N LYS A 154 22.93 7.90 -5.64
CA LYS A 154 24.04 8.82 -5.91
C LYS A 154 24.13 9.90 -4.84
N GLY A 155 25.29 10.03 -4.21
CA GLY A 155 25.51 10.94 -3.09
C GLY A 155 25.23 10.32 -1.71
N ARG A 156 24.50 9.22 -1.67
CA ARG A 156 24.18 8.45 -0.46
C ARG A 156 25.02 7.14 -0.39
N ASP A 157 24.85 6.26 -1.36
CA ASP A 157 25.49 4.94 -1.39
C ASP A 157 26.79 4.93 -2.22
N PHE A 158 26.89 5.82 -3.21
CA PHE A 158 28.11 6.03 -3.98
C PHE A 158 28.30 7.50 -4.38
N VAL A 159 29.54 7.88 -4.65
CA VAL A 159 29.90 9.25 -5.04
C VAL A 159 30.62 9.29 -6.38
N LYS A 160 30.62 10.43 -7.02
CA LYS A 160 31.29 10.68 -8.32
C LYS A 160 30.83 9.66 -9.39
N SER A 161 31.79 8.89 -9.95
CA SER A 161 31.55 7.93 -11.03
C SER A 161 31.65 6.47 -10.56
N GLU A 162 31.47 6.21 -9.26
CA GLU A 162 31.58 4.87 -8.68
C GLU A 162 30.29 4.03 -8.88
N TYR A 163 29.74 4.03 -10.09
CA TYR A 163 28.49 3.36 -10.44
C TYR A 163 28.47 1.86 -10.14
N ASN A 164 29.65 1.20 -10.07
CA ASN A 164 29.75 -0.21 -9.70
C ASN A 164 29.40 -0.48 -8.22
N LYS A 165 29.23 0.58 -7.41
CA LYS A 165 28.77 0.48 -6.02
C LYS A 165 27.25 0.62 -5.87
N MET A 166 26.52 0.75 -6.99
CA MET A 166 25.07 0.73 -6.94
C MET A 166 24.58 -0.57 -6.31
N LYS A 167 23.59 -0.45 -5.44
CA LYS A 167 22.95 -1.58 -4.79
C LYS A 167 21.73 -2.00 -5.60
N ARG A 168 21.43 -3.29 -5.57
CA ARG A 168 20.19 -3.83 -6.12
C ARG A 168 19.00 -3.19 -5.43
N VAL A 169 17.94 -2.97 -6.18
CA VAL A 169 16.67 -2.45 -5.70
C VAL A 169 15.56 -3.42 -6.06
N TYR A 170 14.80 -3.79 -5.05
CA TYR A 170 13.53 -4.46 -5.23
C TYR A 170 12.41 -3.47 -4.89
N SER A 171 11.49 -3.28 -5.80
CA SER A 171 10.25 -2.53 -5.60
C SER A 171 9.09 -3.51 -5.62
N ILE A 172 8.56 -3.83 -4.44
CA ILE A 172 7.54 -4.86 -4.23
C ILE A 172 6.19 -4.17 -4.06
N TRP A 173 5.24 -4.53 -4.90
CA TRP A 173 3.90 -3.97 -4.95
C TRP A 173 2.87 -5.02 -4.57
N ILE A 174 2.09 -4.75 -3.53
CA ILE A 174 0.99 -5.59 -3.08
C ILE A 174 -0.30 -4.93 -3.58
N CYS A 175 -0.93 -5.55 -4.57
CA CYS A 175 -2.14 -5.04 -5.21
C CYS A 175 -3.33 -5.89 -4.75
N MET A 176 -4.26 -5.28 -4.04
CA MET A 176 -5.47 -5.93 -3.52
C MET A 176 -6.64 -5.85 -4.51
N ASN A 177 -7.66 -6.66 -4.26
CA ASN A 177 -8.91 -6.70 -5.03
C ASN A 177 -8.70 -7.04 -6.52
N MET A 178 -7.67 -7.84 -6.79
CA MET A 178 -7.39 -8.33 -8.14
C MET A 178 -8.34 -9.48 -8.50
N LYS A 179 -8.51 -9.75 -9.79
CA LYS A 179 -9.37 -10.86 -10.27
C LYS A 179 -8.80 -12.22 -9.87
N GLU A 180 -7.47 -12.34 -9.87
CA GLU A 180 -6.75 -13.60 -9.60
C GLU A 180 -5.50 -13.32 -8.78
N ASN A 181 -5.08 -14.30 -7.98
CA ASN A 181 -3.80 -14.27 -7.31
C ASN A 181 -2.66 -14.39 -8.32
N SER A 182 -1.68 -13.52 -8.24
CA SER A 182 -0.55 -13.51 -9.17
C SER A 182 0.72 -13.02 -8.50
N LEU A 183 1.86 -13.55 -8.98
CA LEU A 183 3.19 -13.09 -8.60
C LEU A 183 4.00 -12.92 -9.90
N THR A 184 4.41 -11.69 -10.19
CA THR A 184 5.13 -11.35 -11.41
C THR A 184 6.39 -10.58 -11.08
N GLN A 185 7.52 -11.03 -11.61
CA GLN A 185 8.79 -10.32 -11.56
C GLN A 185 9.07 -9.64 -12.90
N ILE A 186 9.44 -8.37 -12.86
CA ILE A 186 9.88 -7.57 -14.00
C ILE A 186 11.32 -7.13 -13.73
N TYR A 187 12.20 -7.40 -14.67
CA TYR A 187 13.64 -7.16 -14.58
C TYR A 187 14.25 -6.75 -15.91
N LEU A 188 15.48 -6.26 -15.89
CA LEU A 188 16.22 -5.90 -17.10
C LEU A 188 16.74 -7.16 -17.80
N ALA A 189 16.56 -7.21 -19.12
CA ALA A 189 17.09 -8.28 -19.94
C ALA A 189 17.96 -7.72 -21.08
N LYS A 190 19.05 -8.41 -21.41
CA LYS A 190 19.91 -8.10 -22.54
C LYS A 190 19.44 -8.86 -23.78
N LYS A 191 19.37 -8.16 -24.91
CA LYS A 191 19.15 -8.76 -26.22
C LYS A 191 20.23 -8.29 -27.18
N ASP A 192 21.08 -9.19 -27.67
CA ASP A 192 22.06 -8.89 -28.68
C ASP A 192 21.36 -8.79 -30.06
N ILE A 193 21.50 -7.65 -30.73
CA ILE A 193 20.86 -7.36 -32.02
C ILE A 193 21.84 -7.64 -33.17
N ILE A 194 23.10 -7.21 -33.01
CA ILE A 194 24.18 -7.43 -33.99
C ILE A 194 25.48 -7.74 -33.23
N GLY A 195 26.05 -8.90 -33.52
CA GLY A 195 27.30 -9.34 -32.88
C GLY A 195 27.13 -9.61 -31.39
N LEU A 196 28.18 -10.09 -30.75
CA LEU A 196 28.23 -10.38 -29.32
C LEU A 196 29.28 -9.48 -28.67
N HIS A 197 28.92 -8.82 -27.59
CA HIS A 197 29.84 -8.10 -26.73
C HIS A 197 29.52 -8.37 -25.26
N ASP A 198 30.52 -8.68 -24.50
CA ASP A 198 30.38 -8.92 -23.06
C ASP A 198 30.40 -7.59 -22.30
N TRP A 199 29.26 -6.91 -22.34
CA TRP A 199 29.02 -5.70 -21.53
C TRP A 199 29.07 -6.05 -20.06
N LYS A 200 30.06 -5.51 -19.34
CA LYS A 200 30.18 -5.70 -17.89
C LYS A 200 29.15 -4.84 -17.17
N GLY A 201 28.50 -5.41 -16.16
CA GLY A 201 27.50 -4.75 -15.33
C GLY A 201 26.57 -5.75 -14.68
N ASP A 202 25.69 -5.26 -13.83
CA ASP A 202 24.68 -6.05 -13.15
C ASP A 202 23.30 -5.71 -13.71
N LEU A 203 22.66 -6.66 -14.39
CA LEU A 203 21.30 -6.52 -14.92
C LEU A 203 20.24 -6.71 -13.83
N GLU A 204 20.63 -7.24 -12.67
CA GLU A 204 19.72 -7.45 -11.53
C GLU A 204 19.61 -6.23 -10.60
N LEU A 205 20.16 -5.07 -11.02
CA LEU A 205 20.06 -3.84 -10.22
C LEU A 205 18.62 -3.36 -10.03
N LEU A 206 17.72 -3.71 -10.94
CA LEU A 206 16.32 -3.27 -10.94
C LEU A 206 15.38 -4.48 -10.97
N ASN A 207 14.63 -4.67 -9.89
CA ASN A 207 13.63 -5.73 -9.79
C ASN A 207 12.29 -5.15 -9.30
N ILE A 208 11.23 -5.30 -10.09
CA ILE A 208 9.88 -4.97 -9.69
C ILE A 208 9.13 -6.27 -9.46
N ILE A 209 8.49 -6.41 -8.31
CA ILE A 209 7.67 -7.55 -7.96
C ILE A 209 6.22 -7.06 -7.82
N MET A 210 5.32 -7.63 -8.62
CA MET A 210 3.90 -7.34 -8.55
C MET A 210 3.19 -8.54 -7.93
N ILE A 211 2.57 -8.34 -6.77
CA ILE A 211 1.79 -9.36 -6.04
C ILE A 211 0.32 -8.97 -6.16
N GLY A 212 -0.43 -9.70 -6.95
CA GLY A 212 -1.87 -9.54 -7.05
C GLY A 212 -2.58 -10.42 -6.04
N ILE A 213 -3.45 -9.84 -5.22
CA ILE A 213 -4.24 -10.55 -4.21
C ILE A 213 -5.71 -10.49 -4.64
N ALA A 214 -6.30 -11.67 -4.89
CA ALA A 214 -7.72 -11.79 -5.19
C ALA A 214 -8.59 -11.51 -3.96
N GLU A 215 -9.86 -11.15 -4.20
CA GLU A 215 -10.82 -10.85 -3.15
C GLU A 215 -11.07 -12.05 -2.22
N ASN A 216 -11.10 -13.26 -2.80
CA ASN A 216 -11.31 -14.48 -2.03
C ASN A 216 -10.00 -14.99 -1.43
N LEU A 217 -10.06 -15.37 -0.15
CA LEU A 217 -8.94 -16.00 0.53
C LEU A 217 -8.56 -17.31 -0.19
N PRO A 218 -7.30 -17.45 -0.68
CA PRO A 218 -6.86 -18.68 -1.32
C PRO A 218 -6.84 -19.84 -0.33
N GLU A 219 -7.11 -21.05 -0.84
CA GLU A 219 -6.95 -22.26 -0.04
C GLU A 219 -5.49 -22.49 0.35
N LYS A 220 -5.26 -23.35 1.34
CA LYS A 220 -3.91 -23.68 1.81
C LYS A 220 -3.20 -24.59 0.80
N GLU A 221 -2.65 -24.00 -0.24
CA GLU A 221 -1.82 -24.68 -1.23
C GLU A 221 -0.38 -24.11 -1.21
N GLU A 222 0.60 -24.97 -1.48
CA GLU A 222 2.02 -24.59 -1.43
C GLU A 222 2.35 -23.38 -2.32
N ASN A 223 1.72 -23.28 -3.50
CA ASN A 223 2.01 -22.22 -4.46
C ASN A 223 1.41 -20.85 -4.07
N TYR A 224 0.45 -20.81 -3.16
CA TYR A 224 -0.24 -19.58 -2.74
C TYR A 224 0.00 -19.20 -1.28
N GLY A 225 1.00 -19.78 -0.64
CA GLY A 225 1.30 -19.50 0.77
C GLY A 225 1.48 -18.01 1.08
N LEU A 226 2.26 -17.29 0.27
CA LEU A 226 2.43 -15.85 0.43
C LEU A 226 1.12 -15.08 0.22
N HIS A 227 0.35 -15.42 -0.83
CA HIS A 227 -0.93 -14.75 -1.11
C HIS A 227 -1.93 -14.96 0.03
N ARG A 228 -1.99 -16.20 0.58
CA ARG A 228 -2.85 -16.52 1.71
C ARG A 228 -2.45 -15.72 2.95
N LEU A 229 -1.15 -15.64 3.28
CA LEU A 229 -0.67 -14.83 4.41
C LEU A 229 -1.06 -13.35 4.24
N LEU A 230 -0.76 -12.76 3.09
CA LEU A 230 -1.09 -11.35 2.82
C LEU A 230 -2.60 -11.12 2.78
N SER A 231 -3.38 -12.05 2.22
CA SER A 231 -4.85 -11.98 2.24
C SER A 231 -5.38 -11.99 3.67
N VAL A 232 -4.88 -12.85 4.55
CA VAL A 232 -5.27 -12.91 5.96
C VAL A 232 -4.92 -11.60 6.67
N LEU A 233 -3.67 -11.15 6.55
CA LEU A 233 -3.21 -9.91 7.20
C LEU A 233 -4.05 -8.70 6.78
N LEU A 234 -4.32 -8.56 5.49
CA LEU A 234 -4.98 -7.38 4.89
C LEU A 234 -6.50 -7.54 4.71
N SER A 235 -7.07 -8.69 5.07
CA SER A 235 -8.52 -8.90 4.99
C SER A 235 -9.29 -7.90 5.84
N ALA A 236 -10.34 -7.33 5.27
CA ALA A 236 -11.31 -6.55 6.03
C ALA A 236 -12.48 -7.42 6.55
N SER A 237 -12.56 -8.71 6.18
CA SER A 237 -13.71 -9.59 6.49
C SER A 237 -13.44 -10.60 7.58
N LEU A 238 -12.19 -10.97 7.83
CA LEU A 238 -11.80 -11.88 8.90
C LEU A 238 -11.76 -11.17 10.24
N GLU A 239 -12.22 -11.85 11.27
CA GLU A 239 -12.12 -11.38 12.66
C GLU A 239 -10.66 -11.48 13.17
N ALA A 240 -10.33 -10.67 14.17
CA ALA A 240 -8.95 -10.60 14.68
C ALA A 240 -8.42 -11.95 15.18
N GLU A 241 -9.20 -12.67 15.97
CA GLU A 241 -8.83 -13.99 16.51
C GLU A 241 -8.61 -15.03 15.40
N GLU A 242 -9.43 -15.00 14.34
CA GLU A 242 -9.28 -15.90 13.19
C GLU A 242 -7.98 -15.61 12.43
N LYS A 243 -7.65 -14.32 12.22
CA LYS A 243 -6.38 -13.91 11.61
C LYS A 243 -5.19 -14.39 12.42
N LEU A 244 -5.21 -14.14 13.73
CA LEU A 244 -4.13 -14.52 14.64
C LEU A 244 -3.93 -16.03 14.67
N ASP A 245 -5.03 -16.79 14.70
CA ASP A 245 -5.00 -18.25 14.65
C ASP A 245 -4.34 -18.77 13.36
N ILE A 246 -4.67 -18.21 12.21
CA ILE A 246 -4.07 -18.60 10.94
C ILE A 246 -2.58 -18.23 10.91
N ILE A 247 -2.22 -17.02 11.33
CA ILE A 247 -0.83 -16.54 11.36
C ILE A 247 0.04 -17.45 12.23
N GLU A 248 -0.43 -17.80 13.42
CA GLU A 248 0.31 -18.63 14.37
C GLU A 248 0.36 -20.10 13.91
N LYS A 249 -0.79 -20.70 13.53
CA LYS A 249 -0.86 -22.14 13.27
C LYS A 249 -0.43 -22.58 11.88
N GLU A 250 -0.56 -21.70 10.87
CA GLU A 250 -0.21 -22.05 9.50
C GLU A 250 1.17 -21.55 9.08
N TYR A 251 1.65 -20.48 9.72
CA TYR A 251 2.91 -19.81 9.36
C TYR A 251 3.96 -19.85 10.48
N ASP A 252 3.65 -20.43 11.63
CA ASP A 252 4.54 -20.45 12.79
C ASP A 252 5.07 -19.05 13.18
N ILE A 253 4.30 -17.99 12.88
CA ILE A 253 4.67 -16.63 13.25
C ILE A 253 4.26 -16.38 14.69
N PRO A 254 5.21 -16.09 15.60
CA PRO A 254 4.90 -15.79 16.99
C PRO A 254 4.01 -14.54 17.10
N ILE A 255 2.90 -14.68 17.82
CA ILE A 255 2.02 -13.53 18.06
C ILE A 255 2.58 -12.69 19.22
N GLU A 256 3.49 -11.79 18.88
CA GLU A 256 3.98 -10.76 19.79
C GLU A 256 2.92 -9.67 20.01
N ASP A 257 3.01 -8.94 21.12
CA ASP A 257 2.04 -7.90 21.48
C ASP A 257 1.81 -6.88 20.35
N GLY A 258 2.87 -6.50 19.62
CA GLY A 258 2.77 -5.56 18.51
C GLY A 258 1.91 -6.08 17.36
N ILE A 259 2.10 -7.34 16.93
CA ILE A 259 1.30 -7.96 15.85
C ILE A 259 -0.16 -8.08 16.28
N ARG A 260 -0.41 -8.51 17.52
CA ARG A 260 -1.77 -8.63 18.07
C ARG A 260 -2.50 -7.29 18.04
N GLU A 261 -1.87 -6.26 18.61
CA GLU A 261 -2.45 -4.92 18.70
C GLU A 261 -2.78 -4.36 17.32
N GLU A 262 -1.87 -4.48 16.35
CA GLU A 262 -2.08 -3.98 14.99
C GLU A 262 -3.18 -4.74 14.24
N VAL A 263 -3.27 -6.07 14.39
CA VAL A 263 -4.35 -6.88 13.81
C VAL A 263 -5.70 -6.49 14.40
N GLU A 264 -5.80 -6.35 15.73
CA GLU A 264 -7.04 -5.96 16.41
C GLU A 264 -7.48 -4.54 15.99
N GLU A 265 -6.56 -3.59 15.93
CA GLU A 265 -6.85 -2.22 15.49
C GLU A 265 -7.31 -2.16 14.02
N MET A 266 -6.67 -2.92 13.13
CA MET A 266 -7.09 -3.00 11.73
C MET A 266 -8.50 -3.59 11.59
N CYS A 267 -8.84 -4.63 12.34
CA CYS A 267 -10.18 -5.22 12.33
C CYS A 267 -11.23 -4.21 12.83
N ASN A 268 -10.97 -3.51 13.92
CA ASN A 268 -11.85 -2.47 14.44
C ASN A 268 -12.06 -1.31 13.43
N LEU A 269 -11.00 -0.88 12.74
CA LEU A 269 -11.09 0.14 11.69
C LEU A 269 -11.89 -0.34 10.49
N SER A 270 -11.67 -1.58 10.04
CA SER A 270 -12.40 -2.20 8.93
C SER A 270 -13.89 -2.31 9.22
N GLN A 271 -14.26 -2.75 10.42
CA GLN A 271 -15.65 -2.82 10.84
C GLN A 271 -16.30 -1.44 10.82
N GLY A 272 -15.63 -0.43 11.40
CA GLY A 272 -16.16 0.94 11.40
C GLY A 272 -16.25 1.59 10.01
N ILE A 273 -15.44 1.16 9.04
CA ILE A 273 -15.56 1.59 7.62
C ILE A 273 -16.78 0.92 6.98
N LYS A 274 -16.97 -0.39 7.19
CA LYS A 274 -18.12 -1.14 6.66
C LYS A 274 -19.46 -0.63 7.20
N GLU A 275 -19.56 -0.40 8.51
CA GLU A 275 -20.77 0.13 9.15
C GLU A 275 -21.16 1.48 8.51
N LYS A 276 -20.19 2.37 8.33
CA LYS A 276 -20.45 3.67 7.68
C LYS A 276 -20.85 3.53 6.21
N ALA A 277 -20.17 2.66 5.46
CA ALA A 277 -20.51 2.42 4.05
C ALA A 277 -21.95 1.86 3.93
N PHE A 278 -22.32 0.95 4.84
CA PHE A 278 -23.67 0.40 4.90
C PHE A 278 -24.71 1.47 5.24
N GLU A 279 -24.47 2.29 6.27
CA GLU A 279 -25.37 3.39 6.66
C GLU A 279 -25.51 4.42 5.54
N GLY A 280 -24.37 4.79 4.91
CA GLY A 280 -24.37 5.70 3.76
C GLY A 280 -25.16 5.14 2.58
N GLY A 281 -24.86 3.92 2.17
CA GLY A 281 -25.54 3.24 1.06
C GLY A 281 -27.03 2.99 1.33
N TYR A 282 -27.39 2.64 2.58
CA TYR A 282 -28.79 2.52 2.99
C TYR A 282 -29.53 3.85 2.90
N THR A 283 -28.90 4.93 3.37
CA THR A 283 -29.50 6.28 3.35
C THR A 283 -29.65 6.78 1.92
N GLU A 284 -28.62 6.64 1.10
CA GLU A 284 -28.64 7.02 -0.31
C GLU A 284 -29.65 6.18 -1.11
N GLY A 285 -29.64 4.86 -0.95
CA GLY A 285 -30.60 3.96 -1.59
C GLY A 285 -32.03 4.27 -1.21
N LYS A 286 -32.29 4.63 0.06
CA LYS A 286 -33.60 5.06 0.53
C LYS A 286 -34.01 6.40 -0.09
N GLN A 287 -33.09 7.37 -0.18
CA GLN A 287 -33.35 8.66 -0.81
C GLN A 287 -33.64 8.50 -2.31
N ASN A 288 -32.82 7.72 -3.02
CA ASN A 288 -33.02 7.45 -4.44
C ASN A 288 -34.33 6.71 -4.70
N GLY A 289 -34.67 5.71 -3.88
CA GLY A 289 -35.95 5.00 -3.97
C GLY A 289 -37.16 5.92 -3.71
N TYR A 290 -37.04 6.85 -2.77
CA TYR A 290 -38.09 7.85 -2.59
C TYR A 290 -38.17 8.80 -3.79
N ALA A 291 -37.07 9.29 -4.33
CA ALA A 291 -37.05 10.18 -5.48
C ALA A 291 -37.70 9.50 -6.71
N GLU A 292 -37.33 8.26 -6.97
CA GLU A 292 -37.88 7.46 -8.07
C GLU A 292 -39.41 7.26 -7.89
N ALA A 293 -39.85 6.88 -6.70
CA ALA A 293 -41.28 6.72 -6.40
C ALA A 293 -42.07 8.04 -6.57
N VAL A 294 -41.49 9.17 -6.13
CA VAL A 294 -42.07 10.49 -6.31
C VAL A 294 -42.23 10.84 -7.78
N CYS A 295 -41.20 10.65 -8.58
CA CYS A 295 -41.22 10.90 -10.02
C CYS A 295 -42.28 10.04 -10.72
N LEU A 296 -42.34 8.73 -10.43
CA LEU A 296 -43.37 7.83 -10.98
C LEU A 296 -44.80 8.23 -10.60
N MET A 297 -45.04 8.64 -9.36
CA MET A 297 -46.32 9.14 -8.92
C MET A 297 -46.74 10.42 -9.67
N TYR A 298 -45.78 11.34 -9.85
CA TYR A 298 -46.03 12.60 -10.59
C TYR A 298 -46.30 12.34 -12.07
N GLU A 299 -45.51 11.47 -12.73
CA GLU A 299 -45.75 11.05 -14.12
C GLU A 299 -47.10 10.34 -14.30
N SER A 300 -47.58 9.67 -13.24
CA SER A 300 -48.91 9.04 -13.22
C SER A 300 -50.06 10.03 -13.02
N GLY A 301 -49.75 11.32 -12.89
CA GLY A 301 -50.73 12.40 -12.84
C GLY A 301 -51.19 12.83 -11.44
N LEU A 302 -50.49 12.38 -10.36
CA LEU A 302 -50.79 12.88 -9.01
C LEU A 302 -50.22 14.28 -8.82
N SER A 303 -50.92 15.13 -8.05
CA SER A 303 -50.38 16.45 -7.70
C SER A 303 -49.34 16.36 -6.59
N ILE A 304 -48.47 17.40 -6.49
CA ILE A 304 -47.45 17.51 -5.46
C ILE A 304 -48.04 17.34 -4.05
N GLU A 305 -49.22 17.92 -3.77
CA GLU A 305 -49.91 17.82 -2.49
C GLU A 305 -50.41 16.39 -2.21
N GLN A 306 -50.91 15.69 -3.24
CA GLN A 306 -51.30 14.28 -3.11
C GLN A 306 -50.13 13.39 -2.82
N ILE A 307 -49.02 13.56 -3.56
CA ILE A 307 -47.76 12.81 -3.34
C ILE A 307 -47.24 13.10 -1.93
N ALA A 308 -47.16 14.37 -1.52
CA ALA A 308 -46.74 14.78 -0.18
C ALA A 308 -47.54 14.09 0.93
N GLY A 309 -48.85 13.96 0.74
CA GLY A 309 -49.74 13.25 1.67
C GLY A 309 -49.51 11.73 1.72
N ILE A 310 -49.24 11.10 0.57
CA ILE A 310 -48.98 9.65 0.48
C ILE A 310 -47.67 9.28 1.14
N ILE A 311 -46.58 9.97 0.79
CA ILE A 311 -45.21 9.64 1.27
C ILE A 311 -44.85 10.34 2.59
N LYS A 312 -45.73 11.17 3.13
CA LYS A 312 -45.52 11.94 4.37
C LYS A 312 -44.27 12.85 4.32
N MET A 313 -44.06 13.48 3.18
CA MET A 313 -43.07 14.54 2.97
C MET A 313 -43.73 15.91 2.86
N SER A 314 -42.93 16.99 3.03
CA SER A 314 -43.40 18.32 2.72
C SER A 314 -43.61 18.52 1.21
N ALA A 315 -44.55 19.34 0.79
CA ALA A 315 -44.82 19.66 -0.60
C ALA A 315 -43.56 20.28 -1.27
N ASP A 316 -42.79 21.10 -0.55
CA ASP A 316 -41.56 21.69 -1.02
C ASP A 316 -40.53 20.62 -1.38
N LYS A 317 -40.34 19.59 -0.52
CA LYS A 317 -39.42 18.50 -0.77
C LYS A 317 -39.84 17.62 -1.93
N VAL A 318 -41.14 17.39 -2.11
CA VAL A 318 -41.66 16.67 -3.28
C VAL A 318 -41.41 17.49 -4.55
N ASN A 319 -41.59 18.81 -4.50
CA ASN A 319 -41.33 19.68 -5.66
C ASN A 319 -39.84 19.70 -6.04
N GLU A 320 -38.94 19.72 -5.06
CA GLU A 320 -37.49 19.59 -5.30
C GLU A 320 -37.10 18.28 -6.03
N LEU A 321 -37.76 17.17 -5.67
CA LEU A 321 -37.49 15.87 -6.27
C LEU A 321 -38.04 15.74 -7.70
N VAL A 322 -39.15 16.40 -7.97
CA VAL A 322 -39.81 16.38 -9.31
C VAL A 322 -39.17 17.36 -10.28
N ASN A 323 -38.66 18.50 -9.78
CA ASN A 323 -38.11 19.58 -10.60
C ASN A 323 -36.67 19.95 -10.13
N PRO A 324 -35.70 19.09 -10.31
CA PRO A 324 -34.33 19.35 -9.84
C PRO A 324 -33.66 20.56 -10.51
N ASP A 325 -34.12 20.94 -11.72
CA ASP A 325 -33.54 22.06 -12.51
C ASP A 325 -34.06 23.46 -12.10
N LEU A 326 -34.91 23.57 -11.10
CA LEU A 326 -35.47 24.88 -10.64
C LEU A 326 -34.63 25.52 -9.49
N MET A 327 -33.49 24.96 -9.16
CA MET A 327 -32.65 25.39 -8.04
C MET A 327 -31.30 26.00 -8.43
N ASP A 328 -31.09 26.42 -9.68
CA ASP A 328 -29.95 27.23 -10.12
C ASP A 328 -30.29 28.75 -10.09
#